data_6d329b6609e963668ed206ac39cb0986
#
_entry.id   6d329b6609e963668ed206ac39cb0986
#
_cell.length_a   1.000
_cell.length_b   1.000
_cell.length_c   1.000
_cell.angle_alpha   90.00
_cell.angle_beta   90.00
_cell.angle_gamma   90.00
#
_symmetry.space_group_name_H-M   'P 1'
#
loop_
_entity.id
_entity.type
_entity.pdbx_description
1 polymer ?
#
loop_
_entity_poly.entity_id
_entity_poly.type
_entity_poly.pdbx_seq_one_letter_code
_entity_poly.pdbx_strand_id
1 'polypeptide(L)'
;MFISNNIGIIADDLTGADDTALQFHLRGANTQILLDSSIMPENKASTQVWAIPTETRNCDAHSAYERVKQATKILSEELNVEYFYKKMDSTIRGNIAVEALAMLDALEWDAAVIIPAFPQEGRTTVGGYHLLKGIPIERTEYARDPRIPIYESHIPVSYTHLTLPTNSL
;
A
#
# COMPACT_ATOMS: atom_id res chain seq x y z
N MET A 1 12.21 -16.83 17.45
CA MET A 1 12.94 -15.56 17.63
C MET A 1 11.94 -14.49 17.22
N PHE A 2 11.24 -13.91 18.19
CA PHE A 2 10.24 -12.89 17.90
C PHE A 2 11.01 -11.59 17.62
N ILE A 3 10.74 -11.01 16.46
CA ILE A 3 11.25 -9.70 16.08
C ILE A 3 10.61 -8.71 17.06
N SER A 4 11.43 -8.01 17.83
CA SER A 4 10.96 -6.96 18.77
C SER A 4 10.50 -5.70 18.06
N ASN A 5 10.52 -5.69 16.73
CA ASN A 5 10.33 -4.52 15.91
C ASN A 5 8.91 -4.47 15.40
N ASN A 6 8.25 -3.34 15.58
CA ASN A 6 6.88 -3.11 15.16
C ASN A 6 6.79 -2.91 13.65
N ILE A 7 5.84 -3.60 13.02
CA ILE A 7 5.56 -3.50 11.58
C ILE A 7 4.30 -2.68 11.37
N GLY A 8 4.35 -1.71 10.48
CA GLY A 8 3.20 -0.94 10.03
C GLY A 8 2.79 -1.30 8.61
N ILE A 9 1.52 -1.63 8.45
CA ILE A 9 0.90 -1.92 7.16
C ILE A 9 -0.02 -0.75 6.81
N ILE A 10 0.17 -0.16 5.64
CA ILE A 10 -0.75 0.82 5.06
C ILE A 10 -1.37 0.19 3.83
N ALA A 11 -2.68 -0.02 3.85
CA ALA A 11 -3.41 -0.66 2.76
C ALA A 11 -4.35 0.34 2.07
N ASP A 12 -4.49 0.21 0.76
CA ASP A 12 -5.37 1.05 -0.06
C ASP A 12 -6.86 0.71 0.12
N ASP A 13 -7.18 -0.45 0.71
CA ASP A 13 -8.53 -0.84 1.12
C ASP A 13 -8.51 -1.74 2.38
N LEU A 14 -9.68 -1.92 3.00
CA LEU A 14 -9.85 -2.75 4.19
C LEU A 14 -9.53 -4.22 3.92
N THR A 15 -9.97 -4.77 2.79
CA THR A 15 -9.70 -6.17 2.43
C THR A 15 -8.20 -6.44 2.36
N GLY A 16 -7.43 -5.53 1.75
CA GLY A 16 -5.98 -5.64 1.70
C GLY A 16 -5.31 -5.54 3.08
N ALA A 17 -5.85 -4.70 3.97
CA ALA A 17 -5.38 -4.63 5.35
C ALA A 17 -5.61 -5.94 6.09
N ASP A 18 -6.83 -6.49 6.01
CA ASP A 18 -7.21 -7.76 6.65
C ASP A 18 -6.36 -8.92 6.13
N ASP A 19 -6.29 -9.11 4.83
CA ASP A 19 -5.54 -10.19 4.20
C ASP A 19 -4.06 -10.17 4.60
N THR A 20 -3.47 -8.98 4.63
CA THR A 20 -2.05 -8.84 4.99
C THR A 20 -1.84 -9.05 6.49
N ALA A 21 -2.65 -8.42 7.32
CA ALA A 21 -2.59 -8.56 8.78
C ALA A 21 -2.77 -10.03 9.22
N LEU A 22 -3.70 -10.75 8.58
CA LEU A 22 -3.94 -12.17 8.81
C LEU A 22 -2.68 -13.02 8.56
N GLN A 23 -1.88 -12.69 7.52
CA GLN A 23 -0.64 -13.45 7.25
C GLN A 23 0.37 -13.34 8.38
N PHE A 24 0.46 -12.20 9.04
CA PHE A 24 1.31 -12.02 10.22
C PHE A 24 0.71 -12.72 11.44
N HIS A 25 -0.59 -12.61 11.63
CA HIS A 25 -1.30 -13.27 12.75
C HIS A 25 -1.16 -14.78 12.70
N LEU A 26 -1.34 -15.40 11.53
CA LEU A 26 -1.17 -16.86 11.33
C LEU A 26 0.26 -17.34 11.61
N ARG A 27 1.23 -16.44 11.63
CA ARG A 27 2.63 -16.71 11.99
C ARG A 27 2.95 -16.37 13.44
N GLY A 28 1.94 -16.08 14.25
CA GLY A 28 2.05 -15.87 15.68
C GLY A 28 2.30 -14.43 16.12
N ALA A 29 2.22 -13.45 15.22
CA ALA A 29 2.32 -12.05 15.59
C ALA A 29 1.00 -11.53 16.19
N ASN A 30 1.09 -10.72 17.23
CA ASN A 30 -0.05 -9.97 17.72
C ASN A 30 -0.33 -8.79 16.80
N THR A 31 -1.48 -8.82 16.13
CA THR A 31 -1.82 -7.92 15.02
C THR A 31 -3.10 -7.15 15.33
N GLN A 32 -3.11 -5.86 15.06
CA GLN A 32 -4.29 -5.01 15.17
C GLN A 32 -4.52 -4.21 13.89
N ILE A 33 -5.80 -3.97 13.58
CA ILE A 33 -6.21 -3.11 12.46
C ILE A 33 -6.89 -1.88 13.06
N LEU A 34 -6.38 -0.70 12.74
CA LEU A 34 -6.96 0.57 13.12
C LEU A 34 -7.95 1.03 12.05
N LEU A 35 -9.23 0.80 12.28
CA LEU A 35 -10.31 1.24 11.38
C LEU A 35 -10.56 2.74 11.47
N ASP A 36 -10.32 3.31 12.64
CA ASP A 36 -10.39 4.74 12.89
C ASP A 36 -9.07 5.17 13.55
N SER A 37 -8.24 5.84 12.79
CA SER A 37 -6.93 6.29 13.25
C SER A 37 -6.97 7.49 14.22
N SER A 38 -8.15 8.08 14.43
CA SER A 38 -8.35 9.09 15.48
C SER A 38 -8.50 8.48 16.88
N ILE A 39 -8.76 7.17 16.96
CA ILE A 39 -8.95 6.44 18.22
C ILE A 39 -7.73 5.57 18.47
N MET A 40 -6.85 6.03 19.38
CA MET A 40 -5.67 5.25 19.75
C MET A 40 -6.03 4.13 20.72
N PRO A 41 -5.59 2.88 20.46
CA PRO A 41 -5.84 1.76 21.37
C PRO A 41 -5.07 1.93 22.69
N GLU A 42 -5.72 1.56 23.80
CA GLU A 42 -5.12 1.64 25.13
C GLU A 42 -3.92 0.70 25.31
N ASN A 43 -3.91 -0.43 24.61
CA ASN A 43 -2.95 -1.53 24.79
C ASN A 43 -1.97 -1.64 23.63
N LYS A 44 -1.11 -0.62 23.48
CA LYS A 44 -0.12 -0.56 22.39
C LYS A 44 1.04 -1.55 22.58
N ALA A 45 1.44 -1.83 23.81
CA ALA A 45 2.69 -2.51 24.13
C ALA A 45 2.77 -3.99 23.69
N SER A 46 1.65 -4.66 23.48
CA SER A 46 1.63 -6.07 23.06
C SER A 46 1.50 -6.26 21.55
N THR A 47 1.23 -5.21 20.81
CA THR A 47 0.97 -5.30 19.37
C THR A 47 2.28 -5.19 18.59
N GLN A 48 2.51 -6.17 17.72
CA GLN A 48 3.71 -6.27 16.88
C GLN A 48 3.46 -5.81 15.44
N VAL A 49 2.22 -5.88 15.00
CA VAL A 49 1.82 -5.49 13.63
C VAL A 49 0.58 -4.60 13.68
N TRP A 50 0.71 -3.43 13.11
CA TRP A 50 -0.38 -2.46 12.96
C TRP A 50 -0.78 -2.36 11.50
N ALA A 51 -2.07 -2.37 11.20
CA ALA A 51 -2.57 -2.14 9.85
C ALA A 51 -3.56 -0.98 9.84
N ILE A 52 -3.41 -0.09 8.87
CA ILE A 52 -4.32 1.04 8.63
C ILE A 52 -4.87 0.94 7.20
N PRO A 53 -6.16 0.69 7.01
CA PRO A 53 -6.82 0.86 5.72
C PRO A 53 -7.06 2.35 5.48
N THR A 54 -6.59 2.86 4.35
CA THR A 54 -6.71 4.29 4.00
C THR A 54 -7.90 4.61 3.09
N GLU A 55 -8.53 3.57 2.53
CA GLU A 55 -9.65 3.69 1.58
C GLU A 55 -9.32 4.64 0.43
N THR A 56 -8.10 4.50 -0.11
CA THR A 56 -7.53 5.41 -1.12
C THR A 56 -7.60 4.88 -2.54
N ARG A 57 -7.92 3.61 -2.74
CA ARG A 57 -7.96 3.01 -4.08
C ARG A 57 -8.85 3.78 -5.05
N ASN A 58 -10.00 4.28 -4.59
CA ASN A 58 -11.03 4.88 -5.43
C ASN A 58 -11.18 6.40 -5.25
N CYS A 59 -10.29 7.06 -4.50
CA CYS A 59 -10.33 8.51 -4.34
C CYS A 59 -9.39 9.23 -5.33
N ASP A 60 -9.44 10.54 -5.35
CA ASP A 60 -8.50 11.35 -6.12
C ASP A 60 -7.08 11.30 -5.55
N ALA A 61 -6.09 11.64 -6.38
CA ALA A 61 -4.67 11.53 -6.03
C ALA A 61 -4.27 12.40 -4.82
N HIS A 62 -4.84 13.59 -4.69
CA HIS A 62 -4.54 14.48 -3.55
C HIS A 62 -5.06 13.90 -2.24
N SER A 63 -6.32 13.43 -2.23
CA SER A 63 -6.90 12.74 -1.07
C SER A 63 -6.13 11.48 -0.71
N ALA A 64 -5.67 10.71 -1.72
CA ALA A 64 -4.85 9.52 -1.49
C ALA A 64 -3.53 9.87 -0.81
N TYR A 65 -2.83 10.89 -1.33
CA TYR A 65 -1.57 11.37 -0.75
C TYR A 65 -1.73 11.77 0.72
N GLU A 66 -2.71 12.63 1.03
CA GLU A 66 -2.89 13.15 2.39
C GLU A 66 -3.27 12.05 3.38
N ARG A 67 -4.18 11.14 3.00
CA ARG A 67 -4.59 10.02 3.88
C ARG A 67 -3.42 9.06 4.16
N VAL A 68 -2.65 8.70 3.14
CA VAL A 68 -1.50 7.80 3.32
C VAL A 68 -0.40 8.49 4.12
N LYS A 69 -0.13 9.76 3.88
CA LYS A 69 0.84 10.56 4.65
C LYS A 69 0.45 10.62 6.13
N GLN A 70 -0.82 10.87 6.43
CA GLN A 70 -1.32 10.89 7.80
C GLN A 70 -1.21 9.51 8.46
N ALA A 71 -1.64 8.43 7.78
CA ALA A 71 -1.53 7.08 8.31
C ALA A 71 -0.08 6.68 8.58
N THR A 72 0.85 7.09 7.71
CA THR A 72 2.29 6.86 7.89
C THR A 72 2.81 7.55 9.14
N LYS A 73 2.45 8.80 9.36
CA LYS A 73 2.85 9.56 10.56
C LYS A 73 2.31 8.94 11.85
N ILE A 74 1.05 8.51 11.86
CA ILE A 74 0.47 7.81 13.01
C ILE A 74 1.28 6.55 13.35
N LEU A 75 1.62 5.75 12.34
CA LEU A 75 2.42 4.55 12.55
C LEU A 75 3.83 4.86 13.05
N SER A 76 4.50 5.88 12.51
CA SER A 76 5.87 6.23 12.89
C SER A 76 5.94 6.96 14.22
N GLU A 77 5.13 8.00 14.42
CA GLU A 77 5.27 8.94 15.54
C GLU A 77 4.51 8.48 16.79
N GLU A 78 3.34 7.84 16.62
CA GLU A 78 2.48 7.46 17.75
C GLU A 78 2.58 5.98 18.14
N LEU A 79 2.88 5.12 17.18
CA LEU A 79 2.97 3.67 17.37
C LEU A 79 4.40 3.15 17.31
N ASN A 80 5.39 4.02 17.05
CA ASN A 80 6.82 3.70 16.99
C ASN A 80 7.13 2.51 16.07
N VAL A 81 6.51 2.51 14.88
CA VAL A 81 6.74 1.49 13.86
C VAL A 81 8.11 1.71 13.23
N GLU A 82 8.86 0.62 13.04
CA GLU A 82 10.20 0.64 12.43
C GLU A 82 10.21 0.13 11.00
N TYR A 83 9.34 -0.83 10.67
CA TYR A 83 9.23 -1.43 9.33
C TYR A 83 7.90 -1.12 8.70
N PHE A 84 7.94 -0.59 7.50
CA PHE A 84 6.74 -0.18 6.78
C PHE A 84 6.48 -1.09 5.58
N TYR A 85 5.23 -1.49 5.43
CA TYR A 85 4.74 -2.27 4.31
C TYR A 85 3.54 -1.57 3.68
N LYS A 86 3.69 -1.16 2.41
CA LYS A 86 2.56 -0.64 1.63
C LYS A 86 1.85 -1.79 0.93
N LYS A 87 0.65 -2.12 1.40
CA LYS A 87 -0.21 -3.06 0.71
C LYS A 87 -0.97 -2.33 -0.40
N MET A 88 -0.79 -2.83 -1.60
CA MET A 88 -1.42 -2.30 -2.81
C MET A 88 -2.25 -3.38 -3.49
N ASP A 89 -3.14 -2.99 -4.38
CA ASP A 89 -3.84 -3.93 -5.25
C ASP A 89 -2.85 -4.68 -6.15
N SER A 90 -2.90 -6.00 -6.14
CA SER A 90 -2.02 -6.85 -6.93
C SER A 90 -2.32 -6.84 -8.44
N THR A 91 -3.36 -6.12 -8.87
CA THR A 91 -3.61 -5.77 -10.27
C THR A 91 -3.22 -4.35 -10.62
N ILE A 92 -2.50 -3.64 -9.72
CA ILE A 92 -1.98 -2.28 -9.86
C ILE A 92 -3.06 -1.20 -10.08
N ARG A 93 -4.30 -1.42 -9.59
CA ARG A 93 -5.35 -0.39 -9.59
C ARG A 93 -5.10 0.63 -8.48
N GLY A 94 -5.63 1.82 -8.67
CA GLY A 94 -5.62 2.90 -7.68
C GLY A 94 -4.42 3.82 -7.76
N ASN A 95 -4.17 4.51 -6.67
CA ASN A 95 -3.21 5.61 -6.58
C ASN A 95 -1.78 5.15 -6.22
N ILE A 96 -1.32 4.03 -6.81
CA ILE A 96 -0.13 3.29 -6.37
C ILE A 96 1.15 4.14 -6.23
N ALA A 97 1.42 5.02 -7.17
CA ALA A 97 2.63 5.86 -7.13
C ALA A 97 2.50 7.01 -6.14
N VAL A 98 1.34 7.66 -6.11
CA VAL A 98 1.06 8.77 -5.18
C VAL A 98 1.11 8.30 -3.73
N GLU A 99 0.58 7.11 -3.46
CA GLU A 99 0.60 6.50 -2.14
C GLU A 99 2.02 6.11 -1.70
N ALA A 100 2.84 5.59 -2.63
CA ALA A 100 4.24 5.30 -2.34
C ALA A 100 5.03 6.58 -2.06
N LEU A 101 4.80 7.65 -2.85
CA LEU A 101 5.40 8.96 -2.64
C LEU A 101 5.02 9.55 -1.29
N ALA A 102 3.74 9.47 -0.90
CA ALA A 102 3.25 9.97 0.37
C ALA A 102 3.95 9.31 1.58
N MET A 103 4.25 8.01 1.48
CA MET A 103 5.01 7.30 2.50
C MET A 103 6.47 7.75 2.52
N LEU A 104 7.13 7.86 1.38
CA LEU A 104 8.52 8.33 1.28
C LEU A 104 8.67 9.72 1.88
N ASP A 105 7.76 10.64 1.53
CA ASP A 105 7.76 12.01 2.05
C ASP A 105 7.51 12.07 3.57
N ALA A 106 6.61 11.21 4.08
CA ALA A 106 6.29 11.19 5.50
C ALA A 106 7.42 10.61 6.35
N LEU A 107 8.20 9.67 5.80
CA LEU A 107 9.30 8.99 6.47
C LEU A 107 10.66 9.64 6.18
N GLU A 108 10.71 10.61 5.28
CA GLU A 108 11.95 11.21 4.78
C GLU A 108 12.92 10.15 4.22
N TRP A 109 12.38 9.17 3.49
CA TRP A 109 13.15 8.08 2.90
C TRP A 109 13.46 8.33 1.43
N ASP A 110 14.66 7.94 1.01
CA ASP A 110 15.16 8.14 -0.36
C ASP A 110 14.62 7.13 -1.37
N ALA A 111 14.14 5.95 -0.92
CA ALA A 111 13.75 4.87 -1.83
C ALA A 111 12.70 3.93 -1.24
N ALA A 112 11.92 3.30 -2.13
CA ALA A 112 11.02 2.20 -1.83
C ALA A 112 11.27 1.04 -2.78
N VAL A 113 11.11 -0.20 -2.29
CA VAL A 113 11.12 -1.41 -3.11
C VAL A 113 9.69 -1.77 -3.47
N ILE A 114 9.39 -1.89 -4.77
CA ILE A 114 8.04 -2.11 -5.29
C ILE A 114 7.95 -3.49 -5.93
N ILE A 115 7.14 -4.38 -5.34
CA ILE A 115 6.94 -5.76 -5.80
C ILE A 115 5.44 -6.06 -5.84
N PRO A 116 4.72 -5.71 -6.93
CA PRO A 116 3.28 -5.93 -7.04
C PRO A 116 2.89 -7.37 -7.37
N ALA A 117 3.85 -8.23 -7.66
CA ALA A 117 3.60 -9.60 -8.09
C ALA A 117 2.92 -10.44 -7.00
N PHE A 118 1.94 -11.25 -7.44
CA PHE A 118 1.29 -12.28 -6.64
C PHE A 118 1.14 -13.55 -7.47
N PRO A 119 2.21 -14.36 -7.59
CA PRO A 119 2.28 -15.48 -8.53
C PRO A 119 1.22 -16.57 -8.30
N GLN A 120 0.82 -16.81 -7.05
CA GLN A 120 -0.23 -17.78 -6.71
C GLN A 120 -1.57 -17.45 -7.36
N GLU A 121 -1.83 -16.15 -7.60
CA GLU A 121 -3.01 -15.66 -8.29
C GLU A 121 -2.75 -15.36 -9.78
N GLY A 122 -1.62 -15.83 -10.32
CA GLY A 122 -1.23 -15.61 -11.71
C GLY A 122 -0.80 -14.19 -12.04
N ARG A 123 -0.49 -13.37 -11.03
CA ARG A 123 -0.01 -11.98 -11.23
C ARG A 123 1.50 -11.96 -11.12
N THR A 124 2.18 -11.71 -12.25
CA THR A 124 3.63 -11.75 -12.36
C THR A 124 4.18 -10.47 -12.98
N THR A 125 5.42 -10.15 -12.67
CA THR A 125 6.12 -9.02 -13.30
C THR A 125 7.34 -9.56 -14.05
N VAL A 126 7.42 -9.28 -15.34
CA VAL A 126 8.50 -9.76 -16.23
C VAL A 126 9.00 -8.58 -17.06
N GLY A 127 10.30 -8.27 -16.96
CA GLY A 127 10.89 -7.15 -17.72
C GLY A 127 10.22 -5.79 -17.44
N GLY A 128 9.70 -5.59 -16.23
CA GLY A 128 8.97 -4.39 -15.84
C GLY A 128 7.47 -4.40 -16.20
N TYR A 129 7.00 -5.38 -16.97
CA TYR A 129 5.59 -5.50 -17.32
C TYR A 129 4.84 -6.37 -16.32
N HIS A 130 3.69 -5.89 -15.89
CA HIS A 130 2.79 -6.61 -15.00
C HIS A 130 1.77 -7.41 -15.81
N LEU A 131 1.71 -8.70 -15.51
CA LEU A 131 0.93 -9.67 -16.28
C LEU A 131 -0.09 -10.38 -15.38
N LEU A 132 -1.27 -10.64 -15.91
CA LEU A 132 -2.24 -11.57 -15.36
C LEU A 132 -2.27 -12.84 -16.24
N LYS A 133 -1.87 -13.97 -15.65
CA LYS A 133 -1.80 -15.27 -16.38
C LYS A 133 -1.04 -15.18 -17.71
N GLY A 134 0.05 -14.41 -17.72
CA GLY A 134 0.90 -14.20 -18.89
C GLY A 134 0.40 -13.14 -19.89
N ILE A 135 -0.72 -12.49 -19.62
CA ILE A 135 -1.30 -11.43 -20.47
C ILE A 135 -1.01 -10.06 -19.82
N PRO A 136 -0.49 -9.06 -20.56
CA PRO A 136 -0.36 -7.70 -20.06
C PRO A 136 -1.67 -7.20 -19.45
N ILE A 137 -1.60 -6.59 -18.26
CA ILE A 137 -2.81 -6.35 -17.47
C ILE A 137 -3.77 -5.37 -18.13
N GLU A 138 -3.28 -4.43 -18.93
CA GLU A 138 -4.10 -3.52 -19.74
C GLU A 138 -4.85 -4.21 -20.89
N ARG A 139 -4.57 -5.51 -21.15
CA ARG A 139 -5.27 -6.32 -22.15
C ARG A 139 -6.25 -7.31 -21.54
N THR A 140 -6.47 -7.21 -20.23
CA THR A 140 -7.39 -8.08 -19.49
C THR A 140 -8.69 -7.35 -19.17
N GLU A 141 -9.58 -8.01 -18.43
CA GLU A 141 -10.81 -7.41 -17.92
C GLU A 141 -10.57 -6.16 -17.08
N TYR A 142 -9.40 -6.02 -16.46
CA TYR A 142 -9.04 -4.85 -15.64
C TYR A 142 -8.89 -3.56 -16.46
N ALA A 143 -8.63 -3.65 -17.76
CA ALA A 143 -8.68 -2.48 -18.65
C ALA A 143 -10.09 -1.87 -18.77
N ARG A 144 -11.11 -2.64 -18.39
CA ARG A 144 -12.52 -2.22 -18.44
C ARG A 144 -13.16 -2.13 -17.06
N ASP A 145 -12.35 -2.05 -16.00
CA ASP A 145 -12.88 -1.81 -14.66
C ASP A 145 -13.69 -0.51 -14.66
N PRO A 146 -14.95 -0.53 -14.21
CA PRO A 146 -15.84 0.63 -14.32
C PRO A 146 -15.44 1.80 -13.41
N ARG A 147 -14.60 1.56 -12.43
CA ARG A 147 -14.12 2.58 -11.47
C ARG A 147 -12.69 3.00 -11.75
N ILE A 148 -11.80 2.03 -11.97
CA ILE A 148 -10.36 2.26 -12.11
C ILE A 148 -9.81 1.38 -13.24
N PRO A 149 -10.05 1.74 -14.50
CA PRO A 149 -9.50 1.02 -15.64
C PRO A 149 -7.97 1.13 -15.66
N ILE A 150 -7.31 0.03 -16.04
CA ILE A 150 -5.86 -0.02 -16.16
C ILE A 150 -5.48 0.16 -17.64
N TYR A 151 -4.63 1.16 -17.90
CA TYR A 151 -4.19 1.49 -19.25
C TYR A 151 -2.70 1.20 -19.50
N GLU A 152 -1.96 0.80 -18.45
CA GLU A 152 -0.51 0.61 -18.53
C GLU A 152 -0.08 -0.62 -17.73
N SER A 153 0.66 -1.52 -18.35
CA SER A 153 1.27 -2.68 -17.69
C SER A 153 2.71 -2.44 -17.25
N HIS A 154 3.38 -1.45 -17.84
CA HIS A 154 4.79 -1.20 -17.54
C HIS A 154 4.93 -0.45 -16.22
N ILE A 155 5.34 -1.16 -15.18
CA ILE A 155 5.43 -0.65 -13.81
C ILE A 155 6.21 0.67 -13.71
N PRO A 156 7.42 0.82 -14.30
CA PRO A 156 8.14 2.09 -14.26
C PRO A 156 7.32 3.27 -14.79
N VAL A 157 6.57 3.08 -15.88
CA VAL A 157 5.71 4.13 -16.45
C VAL A 157 4.57 4.48 -15.52
N SER A 158 3.92 3.47 -14.92
CA SER A 158 2.84 3.68 -13.95
C SER A 158 3.26 4.52 -12.74
N TYR A 159 4.55 4.48 -12.36
CA TYR A 159 5.09 5.28 -11.27
C TYR A 159 5.62 6.66 -11.70
N THR A 160 5.95 6.87 -12.97
CA THR A 160 6.49 8.16 -13.46
C THR A 160 5.41 9.17 -13.87
N HIS A 161 4.25 8.71 -14.31
CA HIS A 161 3.16 9.59 -14.76
C HIS A 161 2.28 10.14 -13.62
N LEU A 162 2.53 9.77 -12.39
CA LEU A 162 1.76 10.18 -11.20
C LEU A 162 2.52 11.19 -10.31
N THR A 163 3.46 11.95 -10.88
CA THR A 163 3.99 13.12 -10.18
C THR A 163 2.83 14.08 -9.91
N LEU A 164 2.62 14.41 -8.63
CA LEU A 164 1.75 15.54 -8.28
C LEU A 164 2.17 16.73 -9.11
N PRO A 165 1.24 17.55 -9.64
CA PRO A 165 1.61 18.79 -10.27
C PRO A 165 2.40 19.59 -9.22
N THR A 166 3.71 19.70 -9.43
CA THR A 166 4.54 20.62 -8.69
C THR A 166 3.96 21.99 -8.99
N ASN A 167 3.27 22.59 -8.01
CA ASN A 167 2.95 23.98 -8.07
C ASN A 167 4.28 24.72 -8.20
N SER A 168 4.63 25.09 -9.43
CA SER A 168 5.67 26.05 -9.67
C SER A 168 5.27 27.33 -8.95
N LEU A 169 5.99 27.63 -7.88
CA LEU A 169 6.00 28.93 -7.25
C LEU A 169 6.41 30.01 -8.26
#